data_c499d0fb4e3ee2d9bc92eee8f34d2247
#
_entry.id   c499d0fb4e3ee2d9bc92eee8f34d2247
#
_cell.length_a   1.000
_cell.length_b   1.000
_cell.length_c   1.000
_cell.angle_alpha   90.00
_cell.angle_beta   90.00
_cell.angle_gamma   90.00
#
_symmetry.space_group_name_H-M   'P 1'
#
loop_
_entity.id
_entity.type
_entity.pdbx_description
1 polymer ?
#
loop_
_entity_poly.entity_id
_entity_poly.type
_entity_poly.pdbx_seq_one_letter_code
_entity_poly.pdbx_strand_id
1 'polypeptide(L)'
;MVSESVSQEPLIRLEKLNKSFSLNGGDRFDAVRDVSLTVARCDALGLIGRSGAGKSTLLRLMNLLERPDSGRVFVSGQELTALDKKGLRDARQKIGMIFQQFNLLQNATVSDNIAFPLRIHGRHDRAAIAARVLECAEVVGLVDKLDHYPAQLSGGQKQRVASARALAPEPSVLLCDEPTSALDTETTRSVLATLKEINQRLGVTIVIVTHELSVVLALCRQAAVVEQGLLVEKLDLDGSAPLAPISALGRELVQHLHAGQGRGSMAAQGAAGRAQGSLDTTGGAQAPQA
;
A
#
# COMPACT_ATOMS: atom_id res chain seq x y z
N MET A 1 18.72 -18.03 -29.29
CA MET A 1 17.43 -18.28 -28.62
C MET A 1 17.00 -16.95 -28.01
N VAL A 2 16.04 -16.29 -28.63
CA VAL A 2 15.49 -15.03 -28.12
C VAL A 2 14.54 -15.41 -27.00
N SER A 3 14.87 -15.03 -25.77
CA SER A 3 13.99 -15.17 -24.61
C SER A 3 12.81 -14.23 -24.85
N GLU A 4 11.67 -14.77 -25.28
CA GLU A 4 10.40 -14.07 -25.23
C GLU A 4 10.11 -13.76 -23.75
N SER A 5 10.27 -12.50 -23.38
CA SER A 5 9.73 -11.97 -22.13
C SER A 5 8.21 -12.12 -22.22
N VAL A 6 7.67 -13.15 -21.59
CA VAL A 6 6.23 -13.28 -21.33
C VAL A 6 5.87 -12.03 -20.52
N SER A 7 5.31 -11.03 -21.20
CA SER A 7 4.75 -9.85 -20.52
C SER A 7 3.57 -10.33 -19.70
N GLN A 8 3.80 -10.57 -18.39
CA GLN A 8 2.73 -10.94 -17.48
C GLN A 8 1.67 -9.84 -17.52
N GLU A 9 0.44 -10.24 -17.84
CA GLU A 9 -0.70 -9.32 -17.81
C GLU A 9 -0.73 -8.54 -16.49
N PRO A 10 -0.90 -7.20 -16.53
CA PRO A 10 -0.95 -6.39 -15.32
C PRO A 10 -2.13 -6.84 -14.44
N LEU A 11 -1.94 -6.81 -13.13
CA LEU A 11 -3.01 -7.19 -12.19
C LEU A 11 -4.17 -6.18 -12.22
N ILE A 12 -3.84 -4.88 -12.33
CA ILE A 12 -4.82 -3.80 -12.50
C ILE A 12 -4.51 -3.09 -13.82
N ARG A 13 -5.55 -2.84 -14.61
CA ARG A 13 -5.47 -2.04 -15.83
C ARG A 13 -6.67 -1.11 -15.93
N LEU A 14 -6.38 0.16 -15.98
CA LEU A 14 -7.34 1.25 -16.16
C LEU A 14 -7.19 1.79 -17.57
N GLU A 15 -8.29 1.99 -18.27
CA GLU A 15 -8.30 2.46 -19.65
C GLU A 15 -9.22 3.67 -19.80
N LYS A 16 -8.63 4.84 -20.05
CA LYS A 16 -9.30 6.11 -20.35
C LYS A 16 -10.43 6.44 -19.38
N LEU A 17 -10.15 6.29 -18.07
CA LEU A 17 -11.14 6.55 -17.04
C LEU A 17 -11.44 8.04 -16.93
N ASN A 18 -12.75 8.34 -16.90
CA ASN A 18 -13.27 9.66 -16.62
C ASN A 18 -14.28 9.58 -15.48
N LYS A 19 -14.23 10.56 -14.57
CA LYS A 19 -15.17 10.69 -13.48
C LYS A 19 -15.36 12.15 -13.10
N SER A 20 -16.62 12.58 -13.05
CA SER A 20 -17.00 13.89 -12.62
C SER A 20 -18.10 13.83 -11.55
N PHE A 21 -18.20 14.88 -10.79
CA PHE A 21 -19.24 15.08 -9.77
C PHE A 21 -19.94 16.41 -10.01
N SER A 22 -21.26 16.42 -9.83
CA SER A 22 -22.05 17.65 -9.84
C SER A 22 -21.86 18.38 -8.51
N LEU A 23 -21.54 19.66 -8.55
CA LEU A 23 -21.46 20.54 -7.39
C LEU A 23 -22.79 21.27 -7.17
N ASN A 24 -22.98 21.77 -5.93
CA ASN A 24 -24.09 22.63 -5.62
C ASN A 24 -24.00 23.92 -6.47
N GLY A 25 -25.03 24.20 -7.26
CA GLY A 25 -25.04 25.35 -8.20
C GLY A 25 -25.00 24.97 -9.68
N GLY A 26 -24.90 23.67 -10.01
CA GLY A 26 -24.87 23.18 -11.40
C GLY A 26 -23.49 23.07 -12.03
N ASP A 27 -22.45 23.51 -11.33
CA ASP A 27 -21.06 23.33 -11.75
C ASP A 27 -20.66 21.85 -11.74
N ARG A 28 -19.68 21.49 -12.58
CA ARG A 28 -19.14 20.14 -12.68
C ARG A 28 -17.67 20.13 -12.26
N PHE A 29 -17.30 19.19 -11.41
CA PHE A 29 -15.94 18.93 -11.00
C PHE A 29 -15.43 17.62 -11.63
N ASP A 30 -14.46 17.71 -12.51
CA ASP A 30 -13.83 16.56 -13.15
C ASP A 30 -12.72 16.01 -12.24
N ALA A 31 -13.05 14.99 -11.46
CA ALA A 31 -12.16 14.38 -10.49
C ALA A 31 -11.10 13.45 -11.12
N VAL A 32 -11.42 12.82 -12.27
CA VAL A 32 -10.53 11.96 -13.05
C VAL A 32 -10.78 12.23 -14.52
N ARG A 33 -9.70 12.47 -15.29
CA ARG A 33 -9.75 12.87 -16.70
C ARG A 33 -8.80 12.00 -17.53
N ASP A 34 -9.35 11.16 -18.38
CA ASP A 34 -8.65 10.30 -19.36
C ASP A 34 -7.46 9.51 -18.75
N VAL A 35 -7.65 8.96 -17.54
CA VAL A 35 -6.59 8.24 -16.85
C VAL A 35 -6.49 6.81 -17.36
N SER A 36 -5.28 6.47 -17.84
CA SER A 36 -4.88 5.10 -18.16
C SER A 36 -3.69 4.72 -17.28
N LEU A 37 -3.76 3.58 -16.57
CA LEU A 37 -2.75 3.14 -15.61
C LEU A 37 -2.70 1.62 -15.55
N THR A 38 -1.49 1.06 -15.43
CA THR A 38 -1.29 -0.37 -15.19
C THR A 38 -0.49 -0.59 -13.91
N VAL A 39 -0.86 -1.64 -13.14
CA VAL A 39 -0.12 -2.09 -11.96
C VAL A 39 0.21 -3.57 -12.13
N ALA A 40 1.48 -3.91 -12.01
CA ALA A 40 1.95 -5.28 -12.14
C ALA A 40 1.54 -6.13 -10.92
N ARG A 41 1.58 -7.47 -11.08
CA ARG A 41 1.39 -8.39 -9.96
C ARG A 41 2.52 -8.24 -8.94
N CYS A 42 2.18 -8.40 -7.66
CA CYS A 42 3.12 -8.31 -6.53
C CYS A 42 3.86 -6.97 -6.43
N ASP A 43 3.40 -5.94 -7.15
CA ASP A 43 3.97 -4.59 -7.10
C ASP A 43 3.35 -3.75 -5.98
N ALA A 44 4.03 -2.66 -5.62
CA ALA A 44 3.52 -1.64 -4.72
C ALA A 44 3.60 -0.27 -5.42
N LEU A 45 2.43 0.30 -5.73
CA LEU A 45 2.28 1.58 -6.42
C LEU A 45 1.79 2.67 -5.45
N GLY A 46 2.51 3.79 -5.37
CA GLY A 46 2.07 5.01 -4.69
C GLY A 46 1.32 5.94 -5.65
N LEU A 47 0.10 6.32 -5.31
CA LEU A 47 -0.63 7.42 -5.96
C LEU A 47 -0.39 8.70 -5.16
N ILE A 48 0.38 9.63 -5.71
CA ILE A 48 0.74 10.89 -5.06
C ILE A 48 0.13 12.10 -5.79
N GLY A 49 -0.04 13.18 -5.07
CA GLY A 49 -0.63 14.42 -5.60
C GLY A 49 -1.16 15.29 -4.48
N ARG A 50 -1.46 16.54 -4.79
CA ARG A 50 -2.03 17.49 -3.82
C ARG A 50 -3.43 17.06 -3.36
N SER A 51 -3.92 17.64 -2.25
CA SER A 51 -5.31 17.46 -1.84
C SER A 51 -6.25 17.87 -2.96
N GLY A 52 -7.33 17.10 -3.20
CA GLY A 52 -8.28 17.35 -4.28
C GLY A 52 -7.81 16.95 -5.69
N ALA A 53 -6.61 16.39 -5.87
CA ALA A 53 -6.08 15.99 -7.18
C ALA A 53 -6.82 14.82 -7.85
N GLY A 54 -7.75 14.12 -7.14
CA GLY A 54 -8.50 12.99 -7.68
C GLY A 54 -8.00 11.60 -7.25
N LYS A 55 -6.96 11.51 -6.41
CA LYS A 55 -6.32 10.25 -5.98
C LYS A 55 -7.28 9.23 -5.35
N SER A 56 -8.01 9.64 -4.30
CA SER A 56 -8.98 8.76 -3.63
C SER A 56 -10.14 8.36 -4.55
N THR A 57 -10.55 9.26 -5.46
CA THR A 57 -11.53 8.92 -6.50
C THR A 57 -10.96 7.87 -7.44
N LEU A 58 -9.73 8.04 -7.93
CA LEU A 58 -9.07 7.05 -8.79
C LEU A 58 -8.94 5.70 -8.10
N LEU A 59 -8.55 5.68 -6.82
CA LEU A 59 -8.48 4.45 -6.02
C LEU A 59 -9.86 3.77 -5.92
N ARG A 60 -10.94 4.53 -5.67
CA ARG A 60 -12.30 3.99 -5.58
C ARG A 60 -12.87 3.54 -6.92
N LEU A 61 -12.39 4.06 -8.03
CA LEU A 61 -12.70 3.55 -9.36
C LEU A 61 -12.09 2.16 -9.60
N MET A 62 -10.92 1.85 -9.03
CA MET A 62 -10.26 0.55 -9.22
C MET A 62 -11.07 -0.64 -8.69
N ASN A 63 -11.92 -0.43 -7.67
CA ASN A 63 -12.82 -1.45 -7.14
C ASN A 63 -14.31 -1.15 -7.42
N LEU A 64 -14.58 -0.15 -8.26
CA LEU A 64 -15.91 0.36 -8.59
C LEU A 64 -16.78 0.74 -7.38
N LEU A 65 -16.20 1.12 -6.24
CA LEU A 65 -16.93 1.85 -5.19
C LEU A 65 -17.52 3.13 -5.75
N GLU A 66 -16.76 3.79 -6.64
CA GLU A 66 -17.27 4.80 -7.56
C GLU A 66 -17.29 4.22 -8.98
N ARG A 67 -18.38 4.44 -9.72
CA ARG A 67 -18.43 4.04 -11.13
C ARG A 67 -17.87 5.15 -12.02
N PRO A 68 -17.00 4.84 -12.98
CA PRO A 68 -16.54 5.84 -13.95
C PRO A 68 -17.70 6.27 -14.84
N ASP A 69 -17.64 7.51 -15.32
CA ASP A 69 -18.59 8.02 -16.34
C ASP A 69 -18.27 7.43 -17.72
N SER A 70 -16.99 7.14 -17.98
CA SER A 70 -16.49 6.40 -19.15
C SER A 70 -15.15 5.74 -18.87
N GLY A 71 -14.74 4.83 -19.76
CA GLY A 71 -13.52 4.03 -19.62
C GLY A 71 -13.79 2.66 -19.02
N ARG A 72 -12.72 1.86 -18.85
CA ARG A 72 -12.79 0.46 -18.40
C ARG A 72 -11.83 0.17 -17.27
N VAL A 73 -12.23 -0.72 -16.36
CA VAL A 73 -11.44 -1.18 -15.22
C VAL A 73 -11.30 -2.68 -15.29
N PHE A 74 -10.06 -3.16 -15.30
CA PHE A 74 -9.73 -4.58 -15.27
C PHE A 74 -8.93 -4.90 -14.01
N VAL A 75 -9.30 -6.00 -13.34
CA VAL A 75 -8.54 -6.56 -12.21
C VAL A 75 -8.43 -8.07 -12.41
N SER A 76 -7.22 -8.59 -12.31
CA SER A 76 -6.93 -10.03 -12.55
C SER A 76 -7.46 -10.54 -13.89
N GLY A 77 -7.37 -9.73 -14.96
CA GLY A 77 -7.86 -10.05 -16.30
C GLY A 77 -9.37 -9.88 -16.49
N GLN A 78 -10.15 -9.63 -15.42
CA GLN A 78 -11.60 -9.47 -15.49
C GLN A 78 -11.99 -7.99 -15.62
N GLU A 79 -12.84 -7.66 -16.61
CA GLU A 79 -13.40 -6.33 -16.75
C GLU A 79 -14.50 -6.08 -15.71
N LEU A 80 -14.21 -5.29 -14.67
CA LEU A 80 -15.17 -4.99 -13.61
C LEU A 80 -16.33 -4.11 -14.09
N THR A 81 -16.07 -3.18 -15.01
CA THR A 81 -17.05 -2.23 -15.55
C THR A 81 -18.20 -2.91 -16.30
N ALA A 82 -17.95 -4.09 -16.86
CA ALA A 82 -18.95 -4.89 -17.58
C ALA A 82 -19.77 -5.82 -16.67
N LEU A 83 -19.39 -5.96 -15.38
CA LEU A 83 -20.05 -6.89 -14.46
C LEU A 83 -21.41 -6.35 -13.98
N ASP A 84 -22.34 -7.30 -13.79
CA ASP A 84 -23.54 -7.07 -13.02
C ASP A 84 -23.26 -6.94 -11.51
N LYS A 85 -24.28 -6.63 -10.71
CA LYS A 85 -24.14 -6.44 -9.25
C LYS A 85 -23.60 -7.69 -8.53
N LYS A 86 -23.97 -8.89 -9.00
CA LYS A 86 -23.52 -10.17 -8.40
C LYS A 86 -22.05 -10.43 -8.75
N GLY A 87 -21.69 -10.36 -10.02
CA GLY A 87 -20.31 -10.54 -10.47
C GLY A 87 -19.36 -9.53 -9.85
N LEU A 88 -19.77 -8.25 -9.72
CA LEU A 88 -18.97 -7.22 -9.06
C LEU A 88 -18.76 -7.51 -7.56
N ARG A 89 -19.78 -8.01 -6.85
CA ARG A 89 -19.63 -8.41 -5.45
C ARG A 89 -18.64 -9.57 -5.31
N ASP A 90 -18.70 -10.53 -6.21
CA ASP A 90 -17.80 -11.69 -6.20
C ASP A 90 -16.35 -11.27 -6.56
N ALA A 91 -16.16 -10.39 -7.55
CA ALA A 91 -14.86 -9.84 -7.91
C ALA A 91 -14.23 -9.03 -6.77
N ARG A 92 -15.01 -8.25 -6.03
CA ARG A 92 -14.53 -7.46 -4.88
C ARG A 92 -13.98 -8.29 -3.72
N GLN A 93 -14.26 -9.59 -3.63
CA GLN A 93 -13.63 -10.47 -2.64
C GLN A 93 -12.11 -10.57 -2.84
N LYS A 94 -11.65 -10.38 -4.08
CA LYS A 94 -10.21 -10.36 -4.41
C LYS A 94 -9.57 -8.98 -4.32
N ILE A 95 -10.32 -7.98 -3.88
CA ILE A 95 -9.87 -6.58 -3.75
C ILE A 95 -10.10 -6.13 -2.31
N GLY A 96 -9.07 -6.18 -1.48
CA GLY A 96 -9.11 -5.63 -0.13
C GLY A 96 -9.05 -4.10 -0.17
N MET A 97 -9.71 -3.44 0.78
CA MET A 97 -9.62 -1.99 0.92
C MET A 97 -9.38 -1.57 2.36
N ILE A 98 -8.41 -0.70 2.55
CA ILE A 98 -8.05 -0.06 3.81
C ILE A 98 -8.37 1.42 3.67
N PHE A 99 -9.22 1.94 4.55
CA PHE A 99 -9.70 3.32 4.54
C PHE A 99 -8.91 4.18 5.52
N GLN A 100 -8.88 5.48 5.29
CA GLN A 100 -8.27 6.48 6.16
C GLN A 100 -8.83 6.43 7.60
N GLN A 101 -10.14 6.27 7.74
CA GLN A 101 -10.81 6.07 9.04
C GLN A 101 -11.06 4.58 9.24
N PHE A 102 -10.16 3.84 9.73
CA PHE A 102 -10.17 2.37 10.02
C PHE A 102 -11.47 1.61 9.68
N ASN A 103 -12.64 2.23 9.79
CA ASN A 103 -14.00 1.71 9.55
C ASN A 103 -14.27 0.37 10.26
N LEU A 104 -13.78 0.25 11.51
CA LEU A 104 -14.01 -0.93 12.34
C LEU A 104 -15.43 -0.94 12.91
N LEU A 105 -15.99 -2.14 13.02
CA LEU A 105 -17.23 -2.39 13.75
C LEU A 105 -16.97 -2.18 15.24
N GLN A 106 -17.47 -1.08 15.81
CA GLN A 106 -17.13 -0.64 17.17
C GLN A 106 -17.63 -1.59 18.28
N ASN A 107 -18.73 -2.30 18.03
CA ASN A 107 -19.38 -3.27 18.93
C ASN A 107 -18.93 -4.72 18.68
N ALA A 108 -17.90 -4.92 17.88
CA ALA A 108 -17.33 -6.22 17.55
C ALA A 108 -15.88 -6.28 18.02
N THR A 109 -15.42 -7.46 18.42
CA THR A 109 -14.02 -7.68 18.81
C THR A 109 -13.09 -7.59 17.60
N VAL A 110 -11.78 -7.62 17.83
CA VAL A 110 -10.76 -7.74 16.77
C VAL A 110 -11.03 -9.00 15.94
N SER A 111 -11.25 -10.14 16.61
CA SER A 111 -11.60 -11.42 15.96
C SER A 111 -12.83 -11.29 15.06
N ASP A 112 -13.90 -10.66 15.56
CA ASP A 112 -15.12 -10.47 14.79
C ASP A 112 -14.97 -9.51 13.63
N ASN A 113 -14.18 -8.44 13.80
CA ASN A 113 -13.84 -7.52 12.70
C ASN A 113 -13.11 -8.25 11.57
N ILE A 114 -12.12 -9.09 11.90
CA ILE A 114 -11.36 -9.87 10.90
C ILE A 114 -12.25 -10.93 10.25
N ALA A 115 -13.11 -11.61 11.03
CA ALA A 115 -14.03 -12.64 10.55
C ALA A 115 -15.17 -12.08 9.67
N PHE A 116 -15.50 -10.80 9.81
CA PHE A 116 -16.69 -10.20 9.20
C PHE A 116 -16.81 -10.45 7.68
N PRO A 117 -15.78 -10.17 6.85
CA PRO A 117 -15.88 -10.43 5.41
C PRO A 117 -16.07 -11.92 5.07
N LEU A 118 -15.49 -12.84 5.85
CA LEU A 118 -15.63 -14.28 5.63
C LEU A 118 -17.06 -14.75 5.91
N ARG A 119 -17.70 -14.22 6.97
CA ARG A 119 -19.08 -14.53 7.33
C ARG A 119 -20.09 -14.04 6.30
N ILE A 120 -19.88 -12.84 5.73
CA ILE A 120 -20.80 -12.29 4.72
C ILE A 120 -20.78 -13.13 3.44
N HIS A 121 -19.63 -13.69 3.08
CA HIS A 121 -19.49 -14.47 1.85
C HIS A 121 -19.97 -15.91 1.99
N GLY A 122 -20.26 -16.37 3.21
CA GLY A 122 -20.93 -17.67 3.47
C GLY A 122 -20.18 -18.92 2.98
N ARG A 123 -18.87 -18.83 2.73
CA ARG A 123 -18.08 -19.90 2.08
C ARG A 123 -17.25 -20.72 3.05
N HIS A 124 -17.22 -20.37 4.33
CA HIS A 124 -16.33 -21.01 5.31
C HIS A 124 -17.13 -21.54 6.48
N ASP A 125 -16.78 -22.72 6.97
CA ASP A 125 -17.26 -23.22 8.25
C ASP A 125 -16.63 -22.41 9.41
N ARG A 126 -17.15 -22.62 10.62
CA ARG A 126 -16.72 -21.87 11.81
C ARG A 126 -15.24 -22.12 12.14
N ALA A 127 -14.74 -23.34 11.95
CA ALA A 127 -13.35 -23.69 12.25
C ALA A 127 -12.39 -23.06 11.24
N ALA A 128 -12.73 -23.09 9.94
CA ALA A 128 -11.96 -22.44 8.89
C ALA A 128 -11.89 -20.92 9.08
N ILE A 129 -13.01 -20.28 9.49
CA ILE A 129 -13.02 -18.85 9.82
C ILE A 129 -12.08 -18.57 10.99
N ALA A 130 -12.12 -19.36 12.07
CA ALA A 130 -11.28 -19.16 13.25
C ALA A 130 -9.79 -19.31 12.91
N ALA A 131 -9.41 -20.33 12.13
CA ALA A 131 -8.04 -20.52 11.64
C ALA A 131 -7.56 -19.31 10.81
N ARG A 132 -8.38 -18.86 9.87
CA ARG A 132 -8.03 -17.71 9.01
C ARG A 132 -7.91 -16.40 9.80
N VAL A 133 -8.75 -16.18 10.81
CA VAL A 133 -8.65 -15.03 11.71
C VAL A 133 -7.32 -15.04 12.44
N LEU A 134 -6.89 -16.20 12.96
CA LEU A 134 -5.62 -16.35 13.66
C LEU A 134 -4.44 -16.04 12.72
N GLU A 135 -4.41 -16.62 11.53
CA GLU A 135 -3.38 -16.35 10.52
C GLU A 135 -3.28 -14.84 10.20
N CYS A 136 -4.42 -14.18 9.98
CA CYS A 136 -4.43 -12.74 9.70
C CYS A 136 -3.96 -11.91 10.91
N ALA A 137 -4.31 -12.33 12.14
CA ALA A 137 -3.85 -11.67 13.36
C ALA A 137 -2.34 -11.85 13.59
N GLU A 138 -1.79 -13.01 13.25
CA GLU A 138 -0.35 -13.28 13.28
C GLU A 138 0.42 -12.35 12.33
N VAL A 139 -0.03 -12.23 11.07
CA VAL A 139 0.58 -11.35 10.05
C VAL A 139 0.68 -9.90 10.54
N VAL A 140 -0.34 -9.42 11.28
CA VAL A 140 -0.36 -8.04 11.77
C VAL A 140 0.12 -7.89 13.22
N GLY A 141 0.54 -8.99 13.88
CA GLY A 141 1.05 -8.98 15.26
C GLY A 141 0.00 -8.57 16.30
N LEU A 142 -1.22 -9.12 16.24
CA LEU A 142 -2.34 -8.80 17.13
C LEU A 142 -3.05 -10.02 17.71
N VAL A 143 -2.37 -11.17 17.81
CA VAL A 143 -2.95 -12.41 18.35
C VAL A 143 -3.41 -12.21 19.81
N ASP A 144 -2.64 -11.48 20.61
CA ASP A 144 -2.95 -11.16 22.01
C ASP A 144 -4.11 -10.16 22.18
N LYS A 145 -4.65 -9.63 21.09
CA LYS A 145 -5.71 -8.62 21.07
C LYS A 145 -7.04 -9.12 20.47
N LEU A 146 -7.14 -10.39 20.12
CA LEU A 146 -8.31 -10.94 19.40
C LEU A 146 -9.65 -10.67 20.12
N ASP A 147 -9.66 -10.67 21.45
CA ASP A 147 -10.86 -10.43 22.26
C ASP A 147 -11.09 -8.95 22.62
N HIS A 148 -10.20 -8.05 22.22
CA HIS A 148 -10.33 -6.61 22.48
C HIS A 148 -11.31 -5.96 21.51
N TYR A 149 -11.95 -4.89 21.98
CA TYR A 149 -12.80 -4.01 21.15
C TYR A 149 -11.99 -2.83 20.60
N PRO A 150 -12.41 -2.22 19.47
CA PRO A 150 -11.71 -1.08 18.88
C PRO A 150 -11.43 0.07 19.86
N ALA A 151 -12.34 0.33 20.83
CA ALA A 151 -12.14 1.36 21.85
C ALA A 151 -10.91 1.14 22.74
N GLN A 152 -10.43 -0.10 22.87
CA GLN A 152 -9.29 -0.50 23.70
C GLN A 152 -7.97 -0.50 22.92
N LEU A 153 -7.96 -0.11 21.65
CA LEU A 153 -6.82 -0.17 20.75
C LEU A 153 -6.26 1.21 20.45
N SER A 154 -4.93 1.29 20.31
CA SER A 154 -4.27 2.46 19.73
C SER A 154 -4.63 2.67 18.25
N GLY A 155 -4.37 3.85 17.70
CA GLY A 155 -4.60 4.14 16.28
C GLY A 155 -3.91 3.14 15.34
N GLY A 156 -2.64 2.83 15.60
CA GLY A 156 -1.89 1.86 14.81
C GLY A 156 -2.40 0.43 14.96
N GLN A 157 -2.86 0.03 16.16
CA GLN A 157 -3.51 -1.26 16.34
C GLN A 157 -4.82 -1.33 15.54
N LYS A 158 -5.65 -0.28 15.57
CA LYS A 158 -6.87 -0.19 14.75
C LYS A 158 -6.56 -0.33 13.26
N GLN A 159 -5.48 0.33 12.79
CA GLN A 159 -5.06 0.24 11.39
C GLN A 159 -4.61 -1.19 11.03
N ARG A 160 -3.87 -1.85 11.92
CA ARG A 160 -3.46 -3.25 11.72
C ARG A 160 -4.67 -4.20 11.72
N VAL A 161 -5.69 -3.97 12.56
CA VAL A 161 -6.96 -4.73 12.48
C VAL A 161 -7.66 -4.51 11.14
N ALA A 162 -7.70 -3.26 10.64
CA ALA A 162 -8.28 -2.97 9.32
C ALA A 162 -7.52 -3.69 8.20
N SER A 163 -6.18 -3.78 8.30
CA SER A 163 -5.34 -4.53 7.37
C SER A 163 -5.63 -6.04 7.44
N ALA A 164 -5.70 -6.62 8.64
CA ALA A 164 -6.04 -8.03 8.85
C ALA A 164 -7.43 -8.37 8.28
N ARG A 165 -8.43 -7.51 8.53
CA ARG A 165 -9.77 -7.64 7.96
C ARG A 165 -9.76 -7.62 6.44
N ALA A 166 -8.96 -6.72 5.83
CA ALA A 166 -8.83 -6.64 4.39
C ALA A 166 -8.13 -7.85 3.77
N LEU A 167 -7.24 -8.52 4.54
CA LEU A 167 -6.52 -9.73 4.14
C LEU A 167 -7.35 -11.02 4.27
N ALA A 168 -8.37 -11.03 5.14
CA ALA A 168 -9.10 -12.24 5.48
C ALA A 168 -9.67 -12.96 4.23
N PRO A 169 -10.24 -12.29 3.20
CA PRO A 169 -10.74 -12.92 1.98
C PRO A 169 -9.66 -13.39 0.98
N GLU A 170 -8.37 -13.34 1.33
CA GLU A 170 -7.24 -13.65 0.44
C GLU A 170 -7.25 -12.80 -0.85
N PRO A 171 -7.17 -11.47 -0.70
CA PRO A 171 -7.20 -10.59 -1.85
C PRO A 171 -5.92 -10.70 -2.68
N SER A 172 -6.03 -10.50 -4.00
CA SER A 172 -4.87 -10.33 -4.88
C SER A 172 -4.32 -8.90 -4.86
N VAL A 173 -5.14 -7.95 -4.43
CA VAL A 173 -4.77 -6.52 -4.34
C VAL A 173 -5.31 -5.88 -3.06
N LEU A 174 -4.53 -4.99 -2.45
CA LEU A 174 -4.94 -4.08 -1.39
C LEU A 174 -4.92 -2.64 -1.90
N LEU A 175 -6.06 -1.98 -1.79
CA LEU A 175 -6.22 -0.55 -2.07
C LEU A 175 -6.21 0.20 -0.74
N CYS A 176 -5.25 1.11 -0.52
CA CYS A 176 -5.05 1.81 0.73
C CYS A 176 -5.27 3.32 0.52
N ASP A 177 -6.34 3.87 1.11
CA ASP A 177 -6.68 5.30 1.05
C ASP A 177 -6.13 6.00 2.30
N GLU A 178 -4.97 6.65 2.19
CA GLU A 178 -4.27 7.38 3.26
C GLU A 178 -4.15 6.61 4.60
N PRO A 179 -3.61 5.38 4.61
CA PRO A 179 -3.67 4.50 5.77
C PRO A 179 -2.84 4.97 6.97
N THR A 180 -2.02 6.00 6.83
CA THR A 180 -1.10 6.52 7.86
C THR A 180 -1.37 7.95 8.27
N SER A 181 -2.29 8.67 7.63
CA SER A 181 -2.51 10.11 7.79
C SER A 181 -2.92 10.57 9.20
N ALA A 182 -3.44 9.67 10.03
CA ALA A 182 -3.88 9.95 11.41
C ALA A 182 -2.94 9.34 12.47
N LEU A 183 -1.73 8.91 12.08
CA LEU A 183 -0.79 8.19 12.94
C LEU A 183 0.48 9.01 13.19
N ASP A 184 1.09 8.81 14.35
CA ASP A 184 2.43 9.31 14.63
C ASP A 184 3.50 8.56 13.81
N THR A 185 4.72 9.09 13.79
CA THR A 185 5.82 8.59 12.98
C THR A 185 6.21 7.13 13.30
N GLU A 186 6.21 6.73 14.58
CA GLU A 186 6.58 5.38 15.01
C GLU A 186 5.50 4.38 14.59
N THR A 187 4.27 4.74 14.84
CA THR A 187 3.10 3.95 14.46
C THR A 187 3.01 3.80 12.92
N THR A 188 3.27 4.88 12.18
CA THR A 188 3.37 4.86 10.70
C THR A 188 4.39 3.84 10.23
N ARG A 189 5.61 3.83 10.80
CA ARG A 189 6.65 2.84 10.45
C ARG A 189 6.18 1.41 10.68
N SER A 190 5.52 1.15 11.81
CA SER A 190 4.98 -0.19 12.14
C SER A 190 3.93 -0.64 11.14
N VAL A 191 2.99 0.23 10.74
CA VAL A 191 1.96 -0.08 9.75
C VAL A 191 2.57 -0.32 8.37
N LEU A 192 3.55 0.50 7.96
CA LEU A 192 4.25 0.32 6.68
C LEU A 192 5.06 -0.98 6.65
N ALA A 193 5.69 -1.37 7.76
CA ALA A 193 6.38 -2.66 7.88
C ALA A 193 5.40 -3.82 7.67
N THR A 194 4.21 -3.76 8.26
CA THR A 194 3.15 -4.75 8.05
C THR A 194 2.70 -4.80 6.59
N LEU A 195 2.44 -3.66 5.94
CA LEU A 195 2.05 -3.62 4.53
C LEU A 195 3.16 -4.17 3.62
N LYS A 196 4.42 -3.87 3.93
CA LYS A 196 5.57 -4.40 3.20
C LYS A 196 5.68 -5.92 3.33
N GLU A 197 5.46 -6.46 4.53
CA GLU A 197 5.43 -7.90 4.77
C GLU A 197 4.31 -8.57 3.97
N ILE A 198 3.10 -8.00 3.97
CA ILE A 198 1.97 -8.46 3.17
C ILE A 198 2.32 -8.51 1.67
N ASN A 199 2.95 -7.45 1.15
CA ASN A 199 3.36 -7.41 -0.25
C ASN A 199 4.44 -8.46 -0.56
N GLN A 200 5.51 -8.53 0.25
CA GLN A 200 6.69 -9.35 -0.04
C GLN A 200 6.48 -10.84 0.24
N ARG A 201 5.80 -11.19 1.34
CA ARG A 201 5.60 -12.59 1.74
C ARG A 201 4.35 -13.21 1.17
N LEU A 202 3.27 -12.45 1.05
CA LEU A 202 1.99 -12.97 0.54
C LEU A 202 1.77 -12.66 -0.96
N GLY A 203 2.67 -11.89 -1.59
CA GLY A 203 2.56 -11.52 -3.00
C GLY A 203 1.36 -10.65 -3.34
N VAL A 204 0.77 -9.98 -2.34
CA VAL A 204 -0.39 -9.11 -2.55
C VAL A 204 0.06 -7.80 -3.18
N THR A 205 -0.53 -7.41 -4.30
CA THR A 205 -0.28 -6.11 -4.93
C THR A 205 -0.87 -5.00 -4.09
N ILE A 206 -0.12 -3.90 -3.89
CA ILE A 206 -0.59 -2.75 -3.10
C ILE A 206 -0.70 -1.51 -3.97
N VAL A 207 -1.82 -0.80 -3.85
CA VAL A 207 -1.96 0.58 -4.35
C VAL A 207 -2.27 1.47 -3.17
N ILE A 208 -1.39 2.42 -2.88
CA ILE A 208 -1.53 3.32 -1.73
C ILE A 208 -1.68 4.78 -2.19
N VAL A 209 -2.72 5.45 -1.71
CA VAL A 209 -2.86 6.90 -1.81
C VAL A 209 -2.22 7.53 -0.58
N THR A 210 -1.35 8.49 -0.80
CA THR A 210 -0.75 9.29 0.27
C THR A 210 -0.29 10.64 -0.27
N HIS A 211 -0.17 11.61 0.62
CA HIS A 211 0.52 12.89 0.38
C HIS A 211 1.92 12.92 1.00
N GLU A 212 2.32 11.86 1.72
CA GLU A 212 3.61 11.72 2.37
C GLU A 212 4.61 10.98 1.48
N LEU A 213 5.63 11.67 0.95
CA LEU A 213 6.64 11.07 0.08
C LEU A 213 7.47 10.00 0.79
N SER A 214 7.70 10.15 2.11
CA SER A 214 8.37 9.16 2.94
C SER A 214 7.67 7.81 2.96
N VAL A 215 6.33 7.79 2.94
CA VAL A 215 5.52 6.57 2.86
C VAL A 215 5.72 5.85 1.53
N VAL A 216 5.73 6.61 0.42
CA VAL A 216 5.97 6.07 -0.92
C VAL A 216 7.37 5.45 -1.01
N LEU A 217 8.40 6.17 -0.55
CA LEU A 217 9.78 5.68 -0.58
C LEU A 217 10.01 4.46 0.33
N ALA A 218 9.23 4.31 1.41
CA ALA A 218 9.36 3.18 2.31
C ALA A 218 8.70 1.89 1.80
N LEU A 219 7.62 2.02 1.00
CA LEU A 219 6.76 0.88 0.61
C LEU A 219 6.79 0.60 -0.88
N CYS A 220 6.81 1.64 -1.75
CA CYS A 220 6.46 1.51 -3.15
C CYS A 220 7.70 1.31 -4.03
N ARG A 221 7.55 0.53 -5.10
CA ARG A 221 8.54 0.44 -6.20
C ARG A 221 8.22 1.40 -7.32
N GLN A 222 6.97 1.85 -7.43
CA GLN A 222 6.52 2.80 -8.44
C GLN A 222 5.70 3.90 -7.79
N ALA A 223 5.77 5.10 -8.37
CA ALA A 223 4.91 6.22 -8.00
C ALA A 223 4.20 6.77 -9.24
N ALA A 224 2.92 7.09 -9.09
CA ALA A 224 2.11 7.73 -10.11
C ALA A 224 1.65 9.10 -9.58
N VAL A 225 2.00 10.16 -10.29
CA VAL A 225 1.65 11.54 -9.92
C VAL A 225 0.33 11.92 -10.54
N VAL A 226 -0.62 12.33 -9.70
CA VAL A 226 -1.96 12.78 -10.13
C VAL A 226 -2.09 14.27 -9.83
N GLU A 227 -2.41 15.06 -10.86
CA GLU A 227 -2.65 16.51 -10.76
C GLU A 227 -3.93 16.88 -11.52
N GLN A 228 -4.85 17.55 -10.84
CA GLN A 228 -6.12 18.02 -11.43
C GLN A 228 -6.88 16.93 -12.20
N GLY A 229 -6.92 15.71 -11.66
CA GLY A 229 -7.61 14.57 -12.28
C GLY A 229 -6.83 13.87 -13.40
N LEU A 230 -5.64 14.33 -13.76
CA LEU A 230 -4.79 13.73 -14.79
C LEU A 230 -3.67 12.91 -14.15
N LEU A 231 -3.32 11.79 -14.78
CA LEU A 231 -2.07 11.08 -14.51
C LEU A 231 -0.94 11.79 -15.27
N VAL A 232 -0.09 12.53 -14.55
CA VAL A 232 0.94 13.37 -15.14
C VAL A 232 2.19 12.55 -15.50
N GLU A 233 2.57 11.66 -14.60
CA GLU A 233 3.75 10.79 -14.80
C GLU A 233 3.69 9.55 -13.93
N LYS A 234 4.47 8.54 -14.32
CA LYS A 234 4.73 7.33 -13.55
C LYS A 234 6.24 7.14 -13.45
N LEU A 235 6.74 6.94 -12.23
CA LEU A 235 8.17 6.84 -11.90
C LEU A 235 8.46 5.45 -11.34
N ASP A 236 9.54 4.81 -11.82
CA ASP A 236 10.08 3.59 -11.26
C ASP A 236 11.12 3.92 -10.19
N LEU A 237 10.88 3.54 -8.94
CA LEU A 237 11.71 3.91 -7.77
C LEU A 237 12.75 2.84 -7.41
N ASP A 238 12.74 1.70 -8.08
CA ASP A 238 13.63 0.56 -7.82
C ASP A 238 15.03 0.72 -8.44
N GLY A 239 15.27 1.81 -9.17
CA GLY A 239 16.54 2.09 -9.84
C GLY A 239 16.73 1.36 -11.18
N SER A 240 15.70 0.70 -11.71
CA SER A 240 15.74 -0.03 -12.99
C SER A 240 15.91 0.89 -14.20
N ALA A 241 15.53 2.17 -14.08
CA ALA A 241 15.63 3.16 -15.13
C ALA A 241 16.07 4.55 -14.59
N PRO A 242 16.70 5.40 -15.42
CA PRO A 242 16.98 6.78 -15.04
C PRO A 242 15.69 7.54 -14.74
N LEU A 243 15.62 8.20 -13.59
CA LEU A 243 14.48 9.01 -13.20
C LEU A 243 14.57 10.39 -13.87
N ALA A 244 13.61 10.70 -14.72
CA ALA A 244 13.48 12.00 -15.39
C ALA A 244 12.12 12.64 -15.07
N PRO A 245 11.90 13.11 -13.82
CA PRO A 245 10.61 13.61 -13.38
C PRO A 245 10.25 14.93 -14.06
N ILE A 246 9.02 15.01 -14.58
CA ILE A 246 8.49 16.19 -15.27
C ILE A 246 7.66 17.09 -14.35
N SER A 247 6.96 16.51 -13.35
CA SER A 247 6.16 17.25 -12.39
C SER A 247 7.01 17.83 -11.24
N ALA A 248 6.49 18.85 -10.57
CA ALA A 248 7.14 19.41 -9.37
C ALA A 248 7.24 18.36 -8.25
N LEU A 249 6.16 17.60 -8.04
CA LEU A 249 6.09 16.57 -7.00
C LEU A 249 6.98 15.37 -7.32
N GLY A 250 7.09 14.99 -8.60
CA GLY A 250 8.03 13.95 -9.03
C GLY A 250 9.47 14.34 -8.79
N ARG A 251 9.85 15.59 -9.06
CA ARG A 251 11.20 16.11 -8.72
C ARG A 251 11.48 16.09 -7.23
N GLU A 252 10.51 16.48 -6.42
CA GLU A 252 10.62 16.42 -4.96
C GLU A 252 10.80 14.99 -4.46
N LEU A 253 10.01 14.03 -4.99
CA LEU A 253 10.14 12.61 -4.67
C LEU A 253 11.54 12.07 -4.98
N VAL A 254 12.08 12.38 -6.17
CA VAL A 254 13.41 11.94 -6.60
C VAL A 254 14.52 12.57 -5.73
N GLN A 255 14.39 13.85 -5.33
CA GLN A 255 15.31 14.47 -4.39
C GLN A 255 15.32 13.76 -3.03
N HIS A 256 14.16 13.42 -2.50
CA HIS A 256 14.05 12.65 -1.24
C HIS A 256 14.66 11.24 -1.38
N LEU A 257 14.48 10.57 -2.52
CA LEU A 257 15.09 9.27 -2.79
C LEU A 257 16.62 9.34 -2.73
N HIS A 258 17.23 10.31 -3.41
CA HIS A 258 18.70 10.48 -3.43
C HIS A 258 19.24 10.90 -2.06
N ALA A 259 18.54 11.77 -1.32
CA ALA A 259 18.94 12.17 0.03
C ALA A 259 18.93 10.99 1.03
N GLY A 260 18.00 10.05 0.86
CA GLY A 260 17.94 8.81 1.65
C GLY A 260 19.11 7.86 1.36
N GLN A 261 19.47 7.70 0.09
CA GLN A 261 20.59 6.85 -0.33
C GLN A 261 21.96 7.39 0.13
N GLY A 262 22.17 8.72 0.10
CA GLY A 262 23.40 9.36 0.58
C GLY A 262 23.66 9.16 2.08
N ARG A 263 22.62 9.16 2.91
CA ARG A 263 22.73 8.91 4.35
C ARG A 263 23.05 7.45 4.67
N GLY A 264 22.57 6.49 3.90
CA GLY A 264 22.88 5.07 4.06
C GLY A 264 24.36 4.75 3.74
N SER A 265 24.94 5.40 2.73
CA SER A 265 26.35 5.24 2.34
C SER A 265 27.31 5.80 3.39
N MET A 266 27.04 6.95 3.99
CA MET A 266 27.87 7.53 5.05
C MET A 266 27.82 6.73 6.36
N ALA A 267 26.68 6.15 6.71
CA ALA A 267 26.55 5.29 7.90
C ALA A 267 27.33 3.97 7.75
N ALA A 268 27.32 3.39 6.55
CA ALA A 268 28.10 2.16 6.25
C ALA A 268 29.62 2.41 6.30
N GLN A 269 30.08 3.55 5.79
CA GLN A 269 31.50 3.93 5.84
C GLN A 269 31.97 4.27 7.27
N GLY A 270 31.13 4.88 8.10
CA GLY A 270 31.42 5.17 9.50
C GLY A 270 31.53 3.90 10.38
N ALA A 271 30.77 2.86 10.06
CA ALA A 271 30.83 1.57 10.75
C ALA A 271 32.10 0.76 10.38
N ALA A 272 32.52 0.80 9.11
CA ALA A 272 33.75 0.15 8.63
C ALA A 272 35.03 0.81 9.20
N GLY A 273 35.02 2.15 9.36
CA GLY A 273 36.15 2.90 9.93
C GLY A 273 36.38 2.65 11.43
N ARG A 274 35.33 2.28 12.18
CA ARG A 274 35.46 1.94 13.62
C ARG A 274 35.96 0.51 13.88
N ALA A 275 35.80 -0.41 12.93
CA ALA A 275 36.27 -1.79 13.05
C ALA A 275 37.77 -1.94 12.80
N GLN A 276 38.44 -0.99 12.11
CA GLN A 276 39.87 -1.01 11.84
C GLN A 276 40.71 -0.27 12.90
N GLY A 277 40.12 0.50 13.80
CA GLY A 277 40.84 1.27 14.83
C GLY A 277 41.10 0.55 16.15
N SER A 278 40.68 -0.72 16.32
CA SER A 278 40.80 -1.44 17.63
C SER A 278 41.86 -2.57 17.67
N LEU A 279 42.75 -2.67 16.67
CA LEU A 279 43.74 -3.75 16.59
C LEU A 279 45.21 -3.32 16.86
N ASP A 280 45.48 -2.07 17.24
CA ASP A 280 46.84 -1.56 17.40
C ASP A 280 47.15 -1.01 18.82
N THR A 281 46.79 -1.72 19.91
CA THR A 281 47.30 -1.42 21.25
C THR A 281 47.40 -2.71 22.11
N THR A 282 48.31 -3.62 21.72
CA THR A 282 48.87 -4.59 22.71
C THR A 282 50.30 -4.91 22.33
N GLY A 283 51.23 -4.16 22.86
CA GLY A 283 52.66 -4.43 22.73
C GLY A 283 53.44 -3.72 23.84
N GLY A 284 53.84 -4.44 24.89
CA GLY A 284 54.86 -3.95 25.80
C GLY A 284 54.54 -4.02 27.29
N ALA A 285 54.69 -5.21 27.89
CA ALA A 285 54.89 -5.32 29.33
C ALA A 285 56.19 -6.08 29.57
N GLN A 286 57.27 -5.35 29.91
CA GLN A 286 58.50 -5.89 30.46
C GLN A 286 58.25 -6.47 31.87
N ALA A 287 58.84 -7.62 32.14
CA ALA A 287 58.92 -8.25 33.46
C ALA A 287 60.04 -7.58 34.28
N PRO A 288 59.90 -7.36 35.60
CA PRO A 288 61.01 -7.11 36.48
C PRO A 288 61.62 -8.42 37.02
N GLN A 289 62.98 -8.47 36.99
CA GLN A 289 63.78 -9.43 37.75
C GLN A 289 63.91 -8.93 39.19
N ALA A 290 63.68 -9.77 40.16
CA ALA A 290 64.42 -10.07 41.35
C ALA A 290 63.55 -10.89 42.30
#